data_2ad3dc40be312b28c4ea8424970aaec2
#
_entry.id   2ad3dc40be312b28c4ea8424970aaec2
#
_cell.length_a   1.000
_cell.length_b   1.000
_cell.length_c   1.000
_cell.angle_alpha   90.00
_cell.angle_beta   90.00
_cell.angle_gamma   90.00
#
_symmetry.space_group_name_H-M   'P 1'
#
loop_
_entity.id
_entity.type
_entity.pdbx_description
1 polymer ?
#
loop_
_entity_poly.entity_id
_entity_poly.type
_entity_poly.pdbx_seq_one_letter_code
_entity_poly.pdbx_strand_id
1 'polypeptide(L)'
;SVVGHTDTTGSSNYNYALGGRRAEAVQKMLIKYGIPASQIVAVSAGEEGLAVPTPDNTPNAENRRVRVVKEIHYTEEQQPAPMAISVEEVSVNE
;
A
#
# COMPACT_ATOMS: atom_id res chain seq x y z
N SER A 1 3.04 5.72 2.31
CA SER A 1 2.07 4.73 2.77
C SER A 1 2.37 3.35 2.22
N VAL A 2 2.13 2.34 3.01
CA VAL A 2 2.20 0.93 2.63
C VAL A 2 0.79 0.37 2.73
N VAL A 3 0.21 -0.04 1.60
CA VAL A 3 -1.19 -0.45 1.54
C VAL A 3 -1.27 -1.94 1.19
N GLY A 4 -1.79 -2.74 2.11
CA GLY A 4 -1.95 -4.18 1.91
C GLY A 4 -3.30 -4.50 1.27
N HIS A 5 -3.25 -5.27 0.20
CA HIS A 5 -4.42 -5.70 -0.55
C HIS A 5 -4.56 -7.22 -0.54
N THR A 6 -5.79 -7.67 -0.76
CA THR A 6 -6.14 -9.08 -0.91
C THR A 6 -6.97 -9.28 -2.17
N ASP A 7 -7.16 -10.54 -2.56
CA ASP A 7 -8.22 -10.87 -3.51
C ASP A 7 -9.58 -10.94 -2.78
N THR A 8 -10.63 -11.36 -3.46
CA THR A 8 -11.98 -11.39 -2.89
C THR A 8 -12.34 -12.73 -2.24
N THR A 9 -11.36 -13.63 -2.06
CA THR A 9 -11.59 -14.93 -1.41
C THR A 9 -11.82 -14.75 0.09
N GLY A 10 -12.87 -15.34 0.62
CA GLY A 10 -13.18 -15.27 2.04
C GLY A 10 -13.97 -14.01 2.41
N SER A 11 -14.10 -13.75 3.72
CA SER A 11 -14.87 -12.61 4.21
C SER A 11 -14.09 -11.31 4.09
N SER A 12 -14.80 -10.20 3.97
CA SER A 12 -14.17 -8.86 3.90
C SER A 12 -13.44 -8.52 5.20
N ASN A 13 -13.96 -8.93 6.36
CA ASN A 13 -13.28 -8.71 7.63
C ASN A 13 -11.97 -9.47 7.73
N TYR A 14 -11.95 -10.72 7.29
CA TYR A 14 -10.72 -11.52 7.23
C TYR A 14 -9.71 -10.88 6.29
N ASN A 15 -10.15 -10.44 5.13
CA ASN A 15 -9.28 -9.82 4.12
C ASN A 15 -8.74 -8.47 4.59
N TYR A 16 -9.52 -7.71 5.33
CA TYR A 16 -9.02 -6.48 5.94
C TYR A 16 -7.86 -6.75 6.91
N ALA A 17 -8.02 -7.73 7.79
CA ALA A 17 -6.97 -8.12 8.71
C ALA A 17 -5.74 -8.68 7.98
N LEU A 18 -5.95 -9.49 6.95
CA LEU A 18 -4.87 -10.06 6.13
C LEU A 18 -4.09 -8.97 5.41
N GLY A 19 -4.78 -7.99 4.81
CA GLY A 19 -4.14 -6.84 4.17
C GLY A 19 -3.26 -6.05 5.14
N GLY A 20 -3.73 -5.89 6.38
CA GLY A 20 -2.96 -5.24 7.44
C GLY A 20 -1.68 -6.00 7.76
N ARG A 21 -1.75 -7.31 7.89
CA ARG A 21 -0.56 -8.14 8.14
C ARG A 21 0.44 -8.06 6.99
N ARG A 22 -0.04 -8.04 5.75
CA ARG A 22 0.82 -7.89 4.58
C ARG A 22 1.52 -6.52 4.56
N ALA A 23 0.78 -5.46 4.86
CA ALA A 23 1.35 -4.13 4.95
C ALA A 23 2.42 -4.05 6.04
N GLU A 24 2.16 -4.61 7.21
CA GLU A 24 3.12 -4.63 8.31
C GLU A 24 4.38 -5.42 7.97
N ALA A 25 4.26 -6.53 7.25
CA ALA A 25 5.43 -7.31 6.83
C ALA A 25 6.33 -6.50 5.90
N VAL A 26 5.76 -5.76 4.97
CA VAL A 26 6.53 -4.88 4.07
C VAL A 26 7.10 -3.69 4.84
N GLN A 27 6.35 -3.11 5.78
CA GLN A 27 6.85 -2.05 6.65
C GLN A 27 8.12 -2.49 7.40
N LYS A 28 8.09 -3.66 8.01
CA LYS A 28 9.25 -4.19 8.73
C LYS A 28 10.45 -4.38 7.81
N MET A 29 10.22 -4.83 6.59
CA MET A 29 11.27 -4.99 5.60
C MET A 29 11.88 -3.64 5.21
N LEU A 30 11.06 -2.61 5.00
CA LEU A 30 11.53 -1.27 4.66
C LEU A 30 12.35 -0.66 5.79
N ILE A 31 11.95 -0.85 7.04
CA ILE A 31 12.70 -0.40 8.21
C ILE A 31 14.06 -1.10 8.25
N LYS A 32 14.09 -2.38 7.99
CA LYS A 32 15.34 -3.15 7.96
C LYS A 32 16.31 -2.62 6.92
N TYR A 33 15.81 -2.11 5.80
CA TYR A 33 16.63 -1.53 4.73
C TYR A 33 16.90 -0.04 4.91
N GLY A 34 16.56 0.53 6.05
CA GLY A 34 17.01 1.86 6.43
C GLY A 34 15.99 2.99 6.32
N ILE A 35 14.74 2.69 6.00
CA ILE A 35 13.71 3.73 5.98
C ILE A 35 13.21 3.95 7.40
N PRO A 36 13.24 5.18 7.93
CA PRO A 36 12.77 5.44 9.29
C PRO A 36 11.30 5.08 9.49
N ALA A 37 11.00 4.42 10.60
CA ALA A 37 9.63 4.01 10.91
C ALA A 37 8.66 5.20 10.93
N SER A 38 9.13 6.38 11.32
CA SER A 38 8.32 7.60 11.36
C SER A 38 7.84 8.08 9.99
N GLN A 39 8.43 7.56 8.91
CA GLN A 39 8.08 7.90 7.54
C GLN A 39 7.13 6.88 6.91
N ILE A 40 6.79 5.83 7.63
CA ILE A 40 6.00 4.74 7.10
C ILE A 40 4.65 4.67 7.80
N VAL A 41 3.57 4.64 7.02
CA VAL A 41 2.23 4.38 7.51
C VAL A 41 1.74 3.12 6.83
N ALA A 42 1.48 2.07 7.60
CA ALA A 42 0.95 0.80 7.09
C ALA A 42 -0.57 0.78 7.28
N VAL A 43 -1.29 0.52 6.20
CA VAL A 43 -2.74 0.46 6.21
C VAL A 43 -3.22 -0.75 5.41
N SER A 44 -4.43 -1.20 5.70
CA SER A 44 -5.08 -2.25 4.94
C SER A 44 -6.16 -1.67 4.06
N ALA A 45 -6.21 -2.09 2.81
CA ALA A 45 -7.35 -1.91 1.94
C ALA A 45 -8.20 -3.19 1.84
N GLY A 46 -7.68 -4.32 2.35
CA GLY A 46 -8.36 -5.60 2.23
C GLY A 46 -8.65 -5.93 0.76
N GLU A 47 -9.88 -6.26 0.46
CA GLU A 47 -10.32 -6.55 -0.92
C GLU A 47 -10.78 -5.31 -1.69
N GLU A 48 -10.66 -4.12 -1.11
CA GLU A 48 -10.97 -2.85 -1.77
C GLU A 48 -9.84 -2.46 -2.74
N GLY A 49 -10.20 -1.73 -3.78
CA GLY A 49 -9.20 -1.21 -4.73
C GLY A 49 -8.49 -2.30 -5.51
N LEU A 50 -9.23 -3.24 -6.05
CA LEU A 50 -8.67 -4.36 -6.82
C LEU A 50 -7.85 -3.88 -8.01
N ALA A 51 -6.68 -4.49 -8.23
CA ALA A 51 -5.90 -4.27 -9.45
C ALA A 51 -6.64 -4.88 -10.66
N VAL A 52 -7.26 -6.02 -10.44
CA VAL A 52 -8.09 -6.71 -11.44
C VAL A 52 -9.49 -6.88 -10.86
N PRO A 53 -10.52 -6.23 -11.42
CA PRO A 53 -11.88 -6.41 -10.93
C PRO A 53 -12.32 -7.87 -11.06
N THR A 54 -12.84 -8.43 -9.98
CA THR A 54 -13.35 -9.81 -9.94
C THR A 54 -14.69 -9.84 -9.21
N PRO A 55 -15.51 -10.87 -9.47
CA PRO A 55 -16.64 -11.16 -8.61
C PRO A 55 -16.18 -11.48 -7.18
N ASP A 56 -17.13 -11.54 -6.26
CA ASP A 56 -16.83 -11.97 -4.89
C ASP A 56 -16.26 -13.38 -4.85
N ASN A 57 -15.47 -13.65 -3.83
CA ASN A 57 -14.93 -14.97 -3.53
C ASN A 57 -14.11 -15.57 -4.69
N THR A 58 -13.32 -14.73 -5.37
CA THR A 58 -12.52 -15.13 -6.53
C THR A 58 -11.04 -15.00 -6.22
N PRO A 59 -10.26 -16.08 -6.28
CA PRO A 59 -8.80 -16.02 -6.15
C PRO A 59 -8.18 -15.24 -7.31
N ASN A 60 -7.25 -14.34 -7.01
CA ASN A 60 -6.51 -13.60 -8.02
C ASN A 60 -5.17 -13.12 -7.47
N ALA A 61 -4.09 -13.62 -8.04
CA ALA A 61 -2.74 -13.32 -7.55
C ALA A 61 -2.36 -11.83 -7.73
N GLU A 62 -2.87 -11.16 -8.75
CA GLU A 62 -2.58 -9.75 -8.99
C GLU A 62 -3.22 -8.84 -7.94
N ASN A 63 -4.30 -9.30 -7.30
CA ASN A 63 -4.95 -8.58 -6.21
C ASN A 63 -4.28 -8.81 -4.85
N ARG A 64 -3.53 -9.89 -4.70
CA ARG A 64 -2.77 -10.20 -3.48
C ARG A 64 -1.42 -9.47 -3.54
N ARG A 65 -1.42 -8.21 -3.12
CA ARG A 65 -0.25 -7.35 -3.26
C ARG A 65 -0.16 -6.33 -2.13
N VAL A 66 1.01 -5.70 -2.04
CA VAL A 66 1.22 -4.52 -1.21
C VAL A 66 1.67 -3.39 -2.13
N ARG A 67 1.00 -2.23 -2.04
CA ARG A 67 1.41 -1.02 -2.74
C ARG A 67 2.25 -0.17 -1.81
N VAL A 68 3.38 0.30 -2.30
CA VAL A 68 4.20 1.27 -1.60
C VAL A 68 4.05 2.61 -2.33
N VAL A 69 3.49 3.59 -1.63
CA VAL A 69 3.22 4.91 -2.20
C VAL A 69 4.17 5.91 -1.57
N LYS A 70 5.00 6.53 -2.38
CA LYS A 70 5.96 7.54 -1.95
C LYS A 70 5.41 8.91 -2.30
N GLU A 71 5.27 9.77 -1.29
CA GLU A 71 4.85 11.15 -1.48
C GLU A 71 6.05 12.08 -1.35
N ILE A 72 6.18 13.01 -2.29
CA ILE A 72 7.23 14.01 -2.28
C ILE A 72 6.59 15.38 -2.09
N HIS A 73 6.96 16.05 -1.00
CA HIS A 73 6.44 17.36 -0.66
C HIS A 73 7.52 18.42 -0.87
N TYR A 74 7.16 19.52 -1.50
CA TYR A 74 8.05 20.66 -1.71
C TYR A 74 7.60 21.83 -0.84
N THR A 75 8.55 22.51 -0.22
CA THR A 75 8.27 23.74 0.52
C THR A 75 8.40 24.94 -0.41
N GLU A 76 7.88 26.10 0.00
CA GLU A 76 7.99 27.33 -0.77
C GLU A 76 9.45 27.76 -0.98
N GLU A 77 10.32 27.51 -0.01
CA GLU A 77 11.75 27.85 -0.15
C GLU A 77 12.43 26.97 -1.19
N GLN A 78 11.98 25.74 -1.37
CA GLN A 78 12.54 24.80 -2.34
C GLN A 78 11.88 24.91 -3.70
N GLN A 79 10.63 25.36 -3.73
CA GLN A 79 9.80 25.39 -4.91
C GLN A 79 9.12 26.75 -5.04
N PRO A 80 9.68 27.68 -5.84
CA PRO A 80 9.10 29.02 -5.99
C PRO A 80 7.75 29.05 -6.73
N ALA A 81 7.44 28.00 -7.50
CA ALA A 81 6.14 27.84 -8.13
C ALA A 81 5.10 27.29 -7.13
N PRO A 82 3.81 27.24 -7.49
CA PRO A 82 2.82 26.62 -6.62
C PRO A 82 3.26 25.23 -6.16
N MET A 83 2.94 24.92 -4.92
CA MET A 83 3.26 23.61 -4.32
C MET A 83 2.77 22.47 -5.20
N ALA A 84 3.66 21.53 -5.45
CA ALA A 84 3.32 20.29 -6.12
C ALA A 84 3.60 19.12 -5.20
N ILE A 85 2.78 18.10 -5.27
CA ILE A 85 3.01 16.82 -4.61
C ILE A 85 3.19 15.79 -5.71
N SER A 86 4.35 15.13 -5.71
CA SER A 86 4.59 13.99 -6.59
C SER A 86 4.38 12.71 -5.81
N VAL A 87 3.68 11.76 -6.41
CA VAL A 87 3.42 10.47 -5.80
C VAL A 87 3.99 9.39 -6.72
N GLU A 88 4.86 8.57 -6.15
CA GLU A 88 5.36 7.37 -6.83
C GLU A 88 4.73 6.16 -6.19
N GLU A 89 4.25 5.24 -7.00
CA GLU A 89 3.58 4.04 -6.53
C GLU A 89 4.30 2.81 -7.06
N VAL A 90 4.61 1.88 -6.16
CA VAL A 90 5.23 0.60 -6.50
C VAL A 90 4.35 -0.51 -5.92
N SER A 91 4.00 -1.48 -6.74
CA SER A 91 3.25 -2.65 -6.29
C SER A 91 4.19 -3.82 -6.04
N VAL A 92 4.00 -4.47 -4.89
CA VAL A 92 4.75 -5.66 -4.49
C VAL A 92 3.78 -6.82 -4.38
N ASN A 93 4.00 -7.87 -5.17
CA ASN A 93 3.19 -9.10 -5.13
C ASN A 93 3.76 -10.07 -4.09
N GLU A 94 2.87 -10.65 -3.34
CA GLU A 94 3.23 -11.72 -2.41
C GLU A 94 3.00 -13.09 -3.02
#